data_145d3df2458309bdc35a764290f386a8
#
_entry.id   145d3df2458309bdc35a764290f386a8
#
_cell.length_a   1.000
_cell.length_b   1.000
_cell.length_c   1.000
_cell.angle_alpha   90.00
_cell.angle_beta   90.00
_cell.angle_gamma   90.00
#
_symmetry.space_group_name_H-M   'P 1'
#
loop_
_entity.id
_entity.type
_entity.pdbx_description
1 polymer ?
#
loop_
_entity_poly.entity_id
_entity_poly.type
_entity_poly.pdbx_seq_one_letter_code
_entity_poly.pdbx_strand_id
1 'polypeptide(L)'
;LLKNMFHLAAVDLYGEAMAMDTIALPYENTAEYYAELAQNIEKFIDKNGYDRDRILGVSIATQGIISPDGSAVTYGAIMHNTEMKLSDFTSRIPYPCHLEHDSKSAAYLELWNHFDLNDAIVFLLNRNLGGAVIMNHHVHQGSFMHSGAIEHMCIDPNGPLCYCGSHGCLETYCSANSLEAAAGMSIKEFFSVLREGKSDNLNAIWQAYLKHLAFAMRNLNMIIDSPIIISGYLAPYLVPEDLNMLLHLINENNPFTLTADQLLVGTHGQYTPAIGAALHYINRFVHEGTAL
;
A
#
# COMPACT_ATOMS: atom_id res chain seq x y z
N LEU A 1 -0.62 -9.74 -1.23
CA LEU A 1 -1.85 -10.53 -1.23
C LEU A 1 -3.03 -9.64 -0.90
N LEU A 2 -4.17 -9.88 -1.53
CA LEU A 2 -5.46 -9.20 -1.32
C LEU A 2 -6.57 -10.25 -1.13
N LYS A 3 -7.75 -9.83 -0.66
CA LYS A 3 -8.85 -10.73 -0.34
C LYS A 3 -9.28 -11.64 -1.51
N ASN A 4 -9.33 -11.11 -2.74
CA ASN A 4 -9.88 -11.84 -3.91
C ASN A 4 -8.85 -12.11 -5.01
N MET A 5 -7.60 -11.66 -4.83
CA MET A 5 -6.54 -11.77 -5.83
C MET A 5 -5.17 -11.57 -5.20
N PHE A 6 -4.13 -11.83 -5.96
CA PHE A 6 -2.79 -11.39 -5.61
C PHE A 6 -2.06 -10.81 -6.83
N HIS A 7 -1.13 -9.91 -6.55
CA HIS A 7 -0.25 -9.33 -7.54
C HIS A 7 1.12 -9.99 -7.47
N LEU A 8 1.69 -10.28 -8.63
CA LEU A 8 3.08 -10.73 -8.80
C LEU A 8 3.89 -9.60 -9.42
N ALA A 9 5.10 -9.42 -8.93
CA ALA A 9 6.11 -8.55 -9.53
C ALA A 9 7.47 -9.25 -9.48
N ALA A 10 8.15 -9.34 -10.61
CA ALA A 10 9.56 -9.66 -10.66
C ALA A 10 10.35 -8.35 -10.65
N VAL A 11 11.28 -8.23 -9.73
CA VAL A 11 12.04 -7.00 -9.50
C VAL A 11 13.53 -7.33 -9.60
N ASP A 12 14.27 -6.51 -10.32
CA ASP A 12 15.71 -6.66 -10.45
C ASP A 12 16.49 -6.00 -9.29
N LEU A 13 17.81 -6.12 -9.31
CA LEU A 13 18.68 -5.54 -8.25
C LEU A 13 18.70 -4.02 -8.21
N TYR A 14 18.14 -3.35 -9.20
CA TYR A 14 17.98 -1.89 -9.22
C TYR A 14 16.64 -1.44 -8.63
N GLY A 15 15.76 -2.39 -8.26
CA GLY A 15 14.42 -2.10 -7.77
C GLY A 15 13.38 -1.91 -8.88
N GLU A 16 13.77 -2.18 -10.15
CA GLU A 16 12.89 -2.01 -11.30
C GLU A 16 12.01 -3.25 -11.52
N ALA A 17 10.72 -3.01 -11.77
CA ALA A 17 9.77 -4.08 -12.06
C ALA A 17 9.93 -4.58 -13.50
N MET A 18 10.48 -5.78 -13.66
CA MET A 18 10.71 -6.42 -14.96
C MET A 18 9.45 -7.05 -15.55
N ALA A 19 8.58 -7.60 -14.71
CA ALA A 19 7.29 -8.16 -15.11
C ALA A 19 6.30 -8.05 -13.94
N MET A 20 5.03 -7.90 -14.29
CA MET A 20 3.93 -7.83 -13.33
C MET A 20 2.74 -8.63 -13.84
N ASP A 21 2.00 -9.25 -12.93
CA ASP A 21 0.77 -9.98 -13.24
C ASP A 21 -0.24 -9.87 -12.09
N THR A 22 -1.51 -10.11 -12.36
CA THR A 22 -2.58 -10.15 -11.37
C THR A 22 -3.35 -11.45 -11.53
N ILE A 23 -3.41 -12.23 -10.46
CA ILE A 23 -4.06 -13.53 -10.43
C ILE A 23 -5.32 -13.44 -9.55
N ALA A 24 -6.46 -13.75 -10.13
CA ALA A 24 -7.71 -13.88 -9.38
C ALA A 24 -7.69 -15.20 -8.60
N LEU A 25 -7.48 -15.12 -7.30
CA LEU A 25 -7.49 -16.25 -6.38
C LEU A 25 -7.99 -15.73 -5.02
N PRO A 26 -9.25 -16.00 -4.63
CA PRO A 26 -9.77 -15.62 -3.32
C PRO A 26 -8.95 -16.26 -2.21
N TYR A 27 -8.60 -15.45 -1.21
CA TYR A 27 -7.81 -15.94 -0.09
C TYR A 27 -8.64 -16.90 0.77
N GLU A 28 -8.06 -18.05 1.01
CA GLU A 28 -8.49 -19.03 1.99
C GLU A 28 -7.28 -19.53 2.77
N ASN A 29 -7.39 -19.69 4.10
CA ASN A 29 -6.29 -20.21 4.90
C ASN A 29 -6.26 -21.75 4.84
N THR A 30 -6.01 -22.29 3.63
CA THR A 30 -6.03 -23.73 3.33
C THR A 30 -4.75 -24.17 2.62
N ALA A 31 -4.42 -25.44 2.74
CA ALA A 31 -3.28 -26.04 2.06
C ALA A 31 -3.38 -25.91 0.52
N GLU A 32 -4.58 -25.99 -0.01
CA GLU A 32 -4.91 -25.87 -1.42
C GLU A 32 -4.61 -24.47 -1.94
N TYR A 33 -5.02 -23.43 -1.21
CA TYR A 33 -4.73 -22.03 -1.56
C TYR A 33 -3.22 -21.78 -1.71
N TYR A 34 -2.43 -22.20 -0.71
CA TYR A 34 -0.98 -21.99 -0.74
C TYR A 34 -0.30 -22.82 -1.84
N ALA A 35 -0.83 -24.01 -2.17
CA ALA A 35 -0.32 -24.81 -3.27
C ALA A 35 -0.62 -24.15 -4.63
N GLU A 36 -1.83 -23.61 -4.82
CA GLU A 36 -2.21 -22.91 -6.04
C GLU A 36 -1.42 -21.60 -6.21
N LEU A 37 -1.22 -20.86 -5.11
CA LEU A 37 -0.37 -19.66 -5.11
C LEU A 37 1.06 -20.00 -5.56
N ALA A 38 1.68 -21.04 -4.99
CA ALA A 38 3.01 -21.49 -5.37
C ALA A 38 3.08 -21.91 -6.85
N GLN A 39 2.08 -22.64 -7.37
CA GLN A 39 2.00 -22.99 -8.79
C GLN A 39 1.92 -21.75 -9.70
N ASN A 40 1.20 -20.72 -9.30
CA ASN A 40 1.11 -19.48 -10.08
C ASN A 40 2.43 -18.70 -10.07
N ILE A 41 3.19 -18.74 -8.96
CA ILE A 41 4.56 -18.19 -8.92
C ILE A 41 5.46 -18.93 -9.92
N GLU A 42 5.45 -20.26 -9.92
CA GLU A 42 6.24 -21.05 -10.86
C GLU A 42 5.86 -20.78 -12.32
N LYS A 43 4.55 -20.71 -12.63
CA LYS A 43 4.07 -20.33 -13.97
C LYS A 43 4.53 -18.93 -14.39
N PHE A 44 4.55 -17.99 -13.45
CA PHE A 44 5.03 -16.63 -13.70
C PHE A 44 6.55 -16.61 -14.02
N ILE A 45 7.34 -17.40 -13.29
CA ILE A 45 8.78 -17.57 -13.54
C ILE A 45 9.01 -18.17 -14.94
N ASP A 46 8.30 -19.26 -15.26
CA ASP A 46 8.42 -19.93 -16.56
C ASP A 46 7.98 -19.05 -17.73
N LYS A 47 6.84 -18.38 -17.59
CA LYS A 47 6.28 -17.46 -18.60
C LYS A 47 7.27 -16.37 -19.00
N ASN A 48 8.05 -15.88 -18.02
CA ASN A 48 9.00 -14.79 -18.23
C ASN A 48 10.45 -15.28 -18.49
N GLY A 49 10.71 -16.59 -18.43
CA GLY A 49 12.01 -17.19 -18.73
C GLY A 49 13.08 -16.84 -17.69
N TYR A 50 12.69 -16.64 -16.43
CA TYR A 50 13.65 -16.32 -15.38
C TYR A 50 14.46 -17.55 -14.96
N ASP A 51 15.76 -17.35 -14.78
CA ASP A 51 16.68 -18.36 -14.27
C ASP A 51 16.43 -18.57 -12.76
N ARG A 52 16.04 -19.79 -12.39
CA ARG A 52 15.72 -20.16 -11.02
C ARG A 52 16.87 -20.00 -10.05
N ASP A 53 18.09 -20.25 -10.51
CA ASP A 53 19.30 -20.13 -9.69
C ASP A 53 19.67 -18.67 -9.37
N ARG A 54 19.02 -17.73 -10.04
CA ARG A 54 19.21 -16.29 -9.83
C ARG A 54 18.10 -15.63 -9.01
N ILE A 55 17.09 -16.40 -8.57
CA ILE A 55 16.01 -15.88 -7.75
C ILE A 55 16.49 -15.81 -6.29
N LEU A 56 16.60 -14.60 -5.75
CA LEU A 56 17.05 -14.38 -4.37
C LEU A 56 16.03 -14.81 -3.33
N GLY A 57 14.74 -14.70 -3.65
CA GLY A 57 13.65 -15.07 -2.74
C GLY A 57 12.31 -14.54 -3.19
N VAL A 58 11.27 -14.87 -2.43
CA VAL A 58 9.88 -14.47 -2.63
C VAL A 58 9.39 -13.70 -1.42
N SER A 59 9.18 -12.40 -1.55
CA SER A 59 8.60 -11.58 -0.50
C SER A 59 7.07 -11.50 -0.67
N ILE A 60 6.35 -11.65 0.42
CA ILE A 60 4.89 -11.67 0.48
C ILE A 60 4.40 -10.44 1.23
N ALA A 61 3.93 -9.43 0.51
CA ALA A 61 3.20 -8.31 1.11
C ALA A 61 1.75 -8.71 1.36
N THR A 62 1.24 -8.51 2.57
CA THR A 62 -0.15 -8.83 2.93
C THR A 62 -0.75 -7.78 3.84
N GLN A 63 -2.07 -7.66 3.80
CA GLN A 63 -2.82 -6.87 4.77
C GLN A 63 -2.84 -7.58 6.12
N GLY A 64 -2.67 -6.82 7.20
CA GLY A 64 -2.66 -7.33 8.56
C GLY A 64 -1.33 -7.10 9.26
N ILE A 65 -1.36 -7.13 10.59
CA ILE A 65 -0.20 -6.89 11.43
C ILE A 65 0.67 -8.14 11.47
N ILE A 66 1.93 -7.99 11.13
CA ILE A 66 2.93 -9.07 11.16
C ILE A 66 3.57 -9.13 12.56
N SER A 67 3.82 -10.33 13.05
CA SER A 67 4.56 -10.56 14.30
C SER A 67 5.98 -9.96 14.22
N PRO A 68 6.58 -9.54 15.35
CA PRO A 68 7.91 -8.92 15.35
C PRO A 68 9.02 -9.81 14.77
N ASP A 69 8.86 -11.14 14.83
CA ASP A 69 9.77 -12.11 14.24
C ASP A 69 9.48 -12.42 12.75
N GLY A 70 8.46 -11.79 12.16
CA GLY A 70 8.06 -12.00 10.76
C GLY A 70 7.41 -13.35 10.47
N SER A 71 7.09 -14.14 11.50
CA SER A 71 6.65 -15.53 11.32
C SER A 71 5.18 -15.70 11.01
N ALA A 72 4.32 -14.73 11.36
CA ALA A 72 2.88 -14.86 11.19
C ALA A 72 2.15 -13.51 11.15
N VAL A 73 0.92 -13.51 10.64
CA VAL A 73 -0.05 -12.42 10.80
C VAL A 73 -0.74 -12.57 12.15
N THR A 74 -0.56 -11.59 13.03
CA THR A 74 -1.15 -11.58 14.38
C THR A 74 -2.56 -10.99 14.41
N TYR A 75 -2.88 -10.10 13.46
CA TYR A 75 -4.21 -9.52 13.29
C TYR A 75 -4.48 -9.22 11.81
N GLY A 76 -5.54 -9.78 11.25
CA GLY A 76 -5.89 -9.67 9.85
C GLY A 76 -7.40 -9.59 9.63
N ALA A 77 -8.01 -8.42 9.93
CA ALA A 77 -9.47 -8.23 9.88
C ALA A 77 -10.02 -8.21 8.46
N ILE A 78 -9.30 -7.62 7.49
CA ILE A 78 -9.78 -7.40 6.13
C ILE A 78 -9.86 -8.70 5.34
N MET A 79 -8.77 -9.48 5.39
CA MET A 79 -8.66 -10.74 4.65
C MET A 79 -9.10 -11.95 5.49
N HIS A 80 -9.36 -11.79 6.79
CA HIS A 80 -9.54 -12.89 7.76
C HIS A 80 -8.32 -13.82 7.79
N ASN A 81 -7.12 -13.27 7.66
CA ASN A 81 -5.86 -13.96 7.58
C ASN A 81 -5.07 -13.97 8.90
N THR A 82 -5.73 -13.71 10.02
CA THR A 82 -5.13 -13.96 11.35
C THR A 82 -4.64 -15.41 11.41
N GLU A 83 -3.43 -15.62 11.95
CA GLU A 83 -2.72 -16.91 11.99
C GLU A 83 -2.17 -17.42 10.64
N MET A 84 -2.22 -16.65 9.55
CA MET A 84 -1.43 -16.93 8.34
C MET A 84 0.06 -17.01 8.76
N LYS A 85 0.75 -18.07 8.40
CA LYS A 85 2.13 -18.31 8.82
C LYS A 85 3.09 -18.28 7.64
N LEU A 86 4.28 -17.76 7.85
CA LEU A 86 5.36 -17.83 6.87
C LEU A 86 5.65 -19.29 6.45
N SER A 87 5.52 -20.24 7.38
CA SER A 87 5.70 -21.68 7.10
C SER A 87 4.73 -22.24 6.06
N ASP A 88 3.54 -21.66 5.90
CA ASP A 88 2.57 -22.10 4.89
C ASP A 88 3.08 -21.84 3.46
N PHE A 89 3.88 -20.79 3.28
CA PHE A 89 4.55 -20.45 2.04
C PHE A 89 5.85 -21.25 1.85
N THR A 90 6.74 -21.26 2.85
CA THR A 90 8.05 -21.91 2.74
C THR A 90 7.97 -23.41 2.56
N SER A 91 6.86 -24.04 2.93
CA SER A 91 6.63 -25.47 2.69
C SER A 91 6.31 -25.81 1.23
N ARG A 92 6.05 -24.80 0.37
CA ARG A 92 5.56 -24.99 -1.02
C ARG A 92 6.35 -24.17 -2.05
N ILE A 93 6.93 -23.07 -1.63
CA ILE A 93 7.74 -22.19 -2.49
C ILE A 93 9.20 -22.58 -2.29
N PRO A 94 9.93 -23.01 -3.36
CA PRO A 94 11.30 -23.55 -3.22
C PRO A 94 12.38 -22.45 -3.05
N TYR A 95 11.97 -21.22 -2.78
CA TYR A 95 12.85 -20.07 -2.55
C TYR A 95 12.71 -19.57 -1.12
N PRO A 96 13.71 -18.86 -0.57
CA PRO A 96 13.56 -18.14 0.68
C PRO A 96 12.32 -17.25 0.66
N CYS A 97 11.51 -17.27 1.72
CA CYS A 97 10.30 -16.44 1.81
C CYS A 97 10.39 -15.42 2.94
N HIS A 98 9.82 -14.24 2.70
CA HIS A 98 9.68 -13.18 3.70
C HIS A 98 8.24 -12.67 3.72
N LEU A 99 7.71 -12.41 4.92
CA LEU A 99 6.36 -11.88 5.12
C LEU A 99 6.45 -10.43 5.61
N GLU A 100 5.77 -9.50 4.92
CA GLU A 100 5.79 -8.08 5.26
C GLU A 100 4.38 -7.46 5.19
N HIS A 101 4.15 -6.41 5.95
CA HIS A 101 2.92 -5.62 5.88
C HIS A 101 2.90 -4.78 4.59
N ASP A 102 1.78 -4.77 3.88
CA ASP A 102 1.66 -4.11 2.57
C ASP A 102 1.99 -2.62 2.59
N SER A 103 1.53 -1.89 3.59
CA SER A 103 1.79 -0.45 3.71
C SER A 103 3.26 -0.16 4.02
N LYS A 104 3.92 -1.03 4.78
CA LYS A 104 5.37 -0.91 5.04
C LYS A 104 6.17 -1.24 3.80
N SER A 105 5.78 -2.29 3.07
CA SER A 105 6.35 -2.61 1.77
C SER A 105 6.25 -1.42 0.81
N ALA A 106 5.08 -0.78 0.74
CA ALA A 106 4.91 0.43 -0.07
C ALA A 106 5.86 1.55 0.36
N ALA A 107 6.00 1.79 1.66
CA ALA A 107 6.91 2.83 2.18
C ALA A 107 8.38 2.51 1.91
N TYR A 108 8.80 1.24 1.90
CA TYR A 108 10.15 0.87 1.48
C TYR A 108 10.42 1.24 0.01
N LEU A 109 9.42 1.04 -0.88
CA LEU A 109 9.56 1.44 -2.28
C LEU A 109 9.64 2.96 -2.43
N GLU A 110 8.80 3.70 -1.70
CA GLU A 110 8.84 5.16 -1.77
C GLU A 110 10.17 5.71 -1.23
N LEU A 111 10.70 5.13 -0.16
CA LEU A 111 12.02 5.48 0.37
C LEU A 111 13.15 5.13 -0.62
N TRP A 112 13.04 4.03 -1.34
CA TRP A 112 13.98 3.65 -2.40
C TRP A 112 13.99 4.65 -3.55
N ASN A 113 12.80 5.10 -3.97
CA ASN A 113 12.64 6.05 -5.08
C ASN A 113 13.02 7.49 -4.69
N HIS A 114 12.98 7.81 -3.40
CA HIS A 114 13.26 9.14 -2.83
C HIS A 114 14.36 9.03 -1.76
N PHE A 115 15.53 8.56 -2.16
CA PHE A 115 16.66 8.27 -1.26
C PHE A 115 17.19 9.50 -0.49
N ASP A 116 16.86 10.71 -0.93
CA ASP A 116 17.18 11.98 -0.30
C ASP A 116 16.20 12.36 0.84
N LEU A 117 15.07 11.68 0.94
CA LEU A 117 14.10 11.91 2.02
C LEU A 117 14.55 11.26 3.31
N ASN A 118 14.67 12.07 4.37
CA ASN A 118 14.93 11.57 5.73
C ASN A 118 13.67 11.13 6.44
N ASP A 119 12.62 11.93 6.33
CA ASP A 119 11.32 11.71 6.96
C ASP A 119 10.20 11.88 5.93
N ALA A 120 9.12 11.11 6.04
CA ALA A 120 7.93 11.25 5.22
C ALA A 120 6.71 10.57 5.85
N ILE A 121 5.52 11.01 5.46
CA ILE A 121 4.26 10.33 5.74
C ILE A 121 3.76 9.72 4.44
N VAL A 122 3.58 8.40 4.41
CA VAL A 122 3.08 7.68 3.23
C VAL A 122 1.61 7.35 3.41
N PHE A 123 0.77 7.83 2.49
CA PHE A 123 -0.63 7.46 2.35
C PHE A 123 -0.75 6.43 1.23
N LEU A 124 -1.06 5.20 1.57
CA LEU A 124 -1.30 4.13 0.60
C LEU A 124 -2.79 4.10 0.24
N LEU A 125 -3.16 4.83 -0.81
CA LEU A 125 -4.53 4.89 -1.32
C LEU A 125 -4.86 3.63 -2.12
N ASN A 126 -5.17 2.57 -1.42
CA ASN A 126 -5.44 1.27 -1.98
C ASN A 126 -6.92 0.88 -1.82
N ARG A 127 -7.31 -0.36 -2.16
CA ARG A 127 -8.66 -0.87 -1.96
C ARG A 127 -9.11 -0.67 -0.52
N ASN A 128 -8.28 -1.04 0.43
CA ASN A 128 -8.34 -0.53 1.79
C ASN A 128 -7.19 0.45 1.96
N LEU A 129 -7.44 1.53 2.68
CA LEU A 129 -6.44 2.54 2.97
C LEU A 129 -5.36 1.94 3.86
N GLY A 130 -4.16 2.39 3.70
CA GLY A 130 -3.06 2.08 4.59
C GLY A 130 -2.10 3.26 4.70
N GLY A 131 -1.11 3.12 5.54
CA GLY A 131 -0.08 4.13 5.65
C GLY A 131 1.17 3.67 6.35
N ALA A 132 2.16 4.52 6.30
CA ALA A 132 3.42 4.33 7.00
C ALA A 132 4.06 5.68 7.32
N VAL A 133 4.95 5.67 8.28
CA VAL A 133 5.79 6.82 8.63
C VAL A 133 7.24 6.43 8.38
N ILE A 134 7.95 7.27 7.67
CA ILE A 134 9.40 7.19 7.48
C ILE A 134 10.02 8.18 8.45
N MET A 135 11.01 7.77 9.23
CA MET A 135 11.74 8.60 10.18
C MET A 135 13.23 8.21 10.15
N ASN A 136 14.10 9.21 10.05
CA ASN A 136 15.55 9.00 10.00
C ASN A 136 15.94 7.98 8.91
N HIS A 137 15.36 8.10 7.73
CA HIS A 137 15.59 7.21 6.58
C HIS A 137 15.23 5.74 6.82
N HIS A 138 14.29 5.49 7.74
CA HIS A 138 13.79 4.13 8.04
C HIS A 138 12.26 4.13 8.13
N VAL A 139 11.63 3.07 7.65
CA VAL A 139 10.20 2.84 7.87
C VAL A 139 9.97 2.55 9.35
N HIS A 140 9.28 3.46 10.02
CA HIS A 140 9.06 3.40 11.47
C HIS A 140 8.06 2.30 11.83
N GLN A 141 8.50 1.33 12.63
CA GLN A 141 7.68 0.18 13.02
C GLN A 141 6.77 0.44 14.23
N GLY A 142 7.19 1.37 15.12
CA GLY A 142 6.58 1.52 16.44
C GLY A 142 6.91 0.37 17.39
N SER A 143 6.71 0.58 18.68
CA SER A 143 7.03 -0.43 19.71
C SER A 143 6.17 -1.69 19.64
N PHE A 144 4.98 -1.59 19.02
CA PHE A 144 4.00 -2.68 18.91
C PHE A 144 3.66 -3.00 17.46
N MET A 145 4.49 -2.60 16.50
CA MET A 145 4.30 -2.79 15.06
C MET A 145 3.08 -2.06 14.45
N HIS A 146 2.45 -1.15 15.19
CA HIS A 146 1.21 -0.45 14.77
C HIS A 146 1.47 0.95 14.20
N SER A 147 2.72 1.37 14.04
CA SER A 147 3.01 2.70 13.48
C SER A 147 2.52 2.81 12.05
N GLY A 148 1.91 3.95 11.74
CA GLY A 148 1.41 4.23 10.40
C GLY A 148 0.00 3.72 10.10
N ALA A 149 -0.75 3.20 11.09
CA ALA A 149 -2.15 2.78 10.94
C ALA A 149 -3.09 4.00 10.76
N ILE A 150 -2.80 4.82 9.74
CA ILE A 150 -3.53 6.07 9.46
C ILE A 150 -4.98 5.83 9.03
N GLU A 151 -5.28 4.67 8.49
CA GLU A 151 -6.61 4.24 8.07
C GLU A 151 -7.61 4.26 9.24
N HIS A 152 -7.13 4.06 10.47
CA HIS A 152 -7.94 4.07 11.69
C HIS A 152 -7.96 5.41 12.42
N MET A 153 -7.33 6.44 11.87
CA MET A 153 -7.45 7.80 12.41
C MET A 153 -8.91 8.27 12.27
N CYS A 154 -9.55 8.55 13.40
CA CYS A 154 -10.91 9.08 13.45
C CYS A 154 -10.92 10.53 12.97
N ILE A 155 -11.60 10.81 11.86
CA ILE A 155 -11.79 12.16 11.31
C ILE A 155 -13.19 12.72 11.57
N ASP A 156 -14.15 11.86 11.91
CA ASP A 156 -15.50 12.24 12.32
C ASP A 156 -16.05 11.20 13.33
N PRO A 157 -16.11 11.50 14.63
CA PRO A 157 -16.57 10.52 15.63
C PRO A 157 -18.02 10.07 15.47
N ASN A 158 -18.82 10.79 14.67
CA ASN A 158 -20.20 10.42 14.34
C ASN A 158 -20.33 9.78 12.94
N GLY A 159 -19.21 9.51 12.27
CA GLY A 159 -19.16 8.98 10.93
C GLY A 159 -19.48 7.49 10.82
N PRO A 160 -19.31 6.90 9.62
CA PRO A 160 -19.61 5.49 9.36
C PRO A 160 -18.83 4.52 10.25
N LEU A 161 -19.42 3.34 10.49
CA LEU A 161 -18.75 2.24 11.18
C LEU A 161 -17.61 1.68 10.32
N CYS A 162 -16.42 1.63 10.88
CA CYS A 162 -15.24 1.00 10.27
C CYS A 162 -15.17 -0.50 10.60
N TYR A 163 -14.51 -1.28 9.76
CA TYR A 163 -14.27 -2.72 10.02
C TYR A 163 -13.49 -2.98 11.32
N CYS A 164 -12.76 -2.01 11.84
CA CYS A 164 -12.08 -2.12 13.15
C CYS A 164 -13.03 -1.98 14.35
N GLY A 165 -14.31 -1.70 14.13
CA GLY A 165 -15.31 -1.50 15.16
C GLY A 165 -15.46 -0.05 15.66
N SER A 166 -14.59 0.87 15.23
CA SER A 166 -14.68 2.30 15.56
C SER A 166 -15.50 3.06 14.50
N HIS A 167 -15.97 4.26 14.85
CA HIS A 167 -16.69 5.13 13.92
C HIS A 167 -15.76 6.21 13.33
N GLY A 168 -16.03 6.58 12.06
CA GLY A 168 -15.44 7.73 11.40
C GLY A 168 -13.95 7.64 11.11
N CYS A 169 -13.42 6.42 10.99
CA CYS A 169 -12.04 6.19 10.55
C CYS A 169 -11.83 6.70 9.12
N LEU A 170 -10.65 7.20 8.82
CA LEU A 170 -10.26 7.68 7.48
C LEU A 170 -10.51 6.64 6.39
N GLU A 171 -10.35 5.34 6.69
CA GLU A 171 -10.70 4.21 5.81
C GLU A 171 -12.09 4.34 5.19
N THR A 172 -13.08 4.73 5.99
CA THR A 172 -14.49 4.81 5.55
C THR A 172 -14.78 5.95 4.58
N TYR A 173 -13.82 6.85 4.39
CA TYR A 173 -13.93 8.02 3.51
C TYR A 173 -12.93 7.99 2.35
N CYS A 174 -11.73 7.44 2.58
CA CYS A 174 -10.60 7.61 1.66
C CYS A 174 -10.01 6.30 1.13
N SER A 175 -10.64 5.14 1.36
CA SER A 175 -10.28 3.92 0.64
C SER A 175 -10.87 3.92 -0.78
N ALA A 176 -10.28 3.14 -1.70
CA ALA A 176 -10.88 2.96 -3.03
C ALA A 176 -12.24 2.26 -2.94
N ASN A 177 -12.40 1.33 -1.98
CA ASN A 177 -13.68 0.67 -1.74
C ASN A 177 -14.76 1.68 -1.30
N SER A 178 -14.43 2.65 -0.45
CA SER A 178 -15.39 3.69 -0.03
C SER A 178 -15.78 4.60 -1.20
N LEU A 179 -14.83 4.92 -2.09
CA LEU A 179 -15.09 5.71 -3.29
C LEU A 179 -15.98 4.96 -4.29
N GLU A 180 -15.72 3.66 -4.54
CA GLU A 180 -16.57 2.82 -5.38
C GLU A 180 -18.00 2.70 -4.81
N ALA A 181 -18.11 2.53 -3.49
CA ALA A 181 -19.41 2.45 -2.82
C ALA A 181 -20.21 3.78 -2.93
N ALA A 182 -19.54 4.92 -2.76
CA ALA A 182 -20.17 6.24 -2.88
C ALA A 182 -20.61 6.56 -4.33
N ALA A 183 -19.80 6.13 -5.31
CA ALA A 183 -20.05 6.39 -6.71
C ALA A 183 -20.97 5.35 -7.39
N GLY A 184 -21.10 4.13 -6.84
CA GLY A 184 -21.83 3.02 -7.41
C GLY A 184 -21.20 2.44 -8.68
N MET A 185 -19.89 2.65 -8.89
CA MET A 185 -19.17 2.19 -10.07
C MET A 185 -17.69 1.89 -9.74
N SER A 186 -16.99 1.20 -10.65
CA SER A 186 -15.58 0.89 -10.48
C SER A 186 -14.68 2.14 -10.53
N ILE A 187 -13.51 2.09 -9.89
CA ILE A 187 -12.54 3.20 -9.91
C ILE A 187 -12.19 3.63 -11.33
N LYS A 188 -11.96 2.68 -12.22
CA LYS A 188 -11.63 2.98 -13.61
C LYS A 188 -12.76 3.77 -14.31
N GLU A 189 -13.98 3.35 -14.13
CA GLU A 189 -15.17 4.00 -14.68
C GLU A 189 -15.39 5.38 -14.04
N PHE A 190 -15.28 5.44 -12.71
CA PHE A 190 -15.38 6.68 -11.96
C PHE A 190 -14.46 7.77 -12.51
N PHE A 191 -13.16 7.50 -12.61
CA PHE A 191 -12.22 8.49 -13.12
C PHE A 191 -12.39 8.76 -14.61
N SER A 192 -12.82 7.79 -15.42
CA SER A 192 -13.15 8.04 -16.83
C SER A 192 -14.25 9.06 -16.97
N VAL A 193 -15.38 8.89 -16.24
CA VAL A 193 -16.53 9.81 -16.30
C VAL A 193 -16.23 11.14 -15.62
N LEU A 194 -15.51 11.11 -14.47
CA LEU A 194 -15.12 12.32 -13.75
C LEU A 194 -14.31 13.28 -14.64
N ARG A 195 -13.34 12.74 -15.40
CA ARG A 195 -12.46 13.55 -16.27
C ARG A 195 -13.18 14.12 -17.51
N GLU A 196 -14.35 13.58 -17.85
CA GLU A 196 -15.23 14.23 -18.87
C GLU A 196 -15.89 15.52 -18.37
N GLY A 197 -15.93 15.74 -17.04
CA GLY A 197 -16.48 16.94 -16.44
C GLY A 197 -18.02 17.08 -16.55
N LYS A 198 -18.72 15.98 -16.86
CA LYS A 198 -20.16 16.00 -17.17
C LYS A 198 -21.08 15.58 -16.01
N SER A 199 -20.52 15.25 -14.84
CA SER A 199 -21.29 14.76 -13.70
C SER A 199 -21.02 15.57 -12.44
N ASP A 200 -21.95 16.44 -12.07
CA ASP A 200 -21.88 17.23 -10.84
C ASP A 200 -21.85 16.34 -9.59
N ASN A 201 -22.56 15.19 -9.64
CA ASN A 201 -22.57 14.24 -8.54
C ASN A 201 -21.18 13.60 -8.31
N LEU A 202 -20.50 13.13 -9.36
CA LEU A 202 -19.17 12.56 -9.24
C LEU A 202 -18.13 13.60 -8.82
N ASN A 203 -18.27 14.85 -9.32
CA ASN A 203 -17.44 15.96 -8.87
C ASN A 203 -17.64 16.23 -7.37
N ALA A 204 -18.88 16.21 -6.87
CA ALA A 204 -19.15 16.40 -5.44
C ALA A 204 -18.57 15.27 -4.59
N ILE A 205 -18.68 13.99 -5.01
CA ILE A 205 -18.10 12.83 -4.35
C ILE A 205 -16.56 12.98 -4.30
N TRP A 206 -15.93 13.35 -5.42
CA TRP A 206 -14.49 13.49 -5.48
C TRP A 206 -13.98 14.65 -4.61
N GLN A 207 -14.67 15.78 -4.63
CA GLN A 207 -14.32 16.90 -3.75
C GLN A 207 -14.45 16.56 -2.27
N ALA A 208 -15.49 15.78 -1.88
CA ALA A 208 -15.64 15.31 -0.51
C ALA A 208 -14.50 14.37 -0.11
N TYR A 209 -14.12 13.45 -1.00
CA TYR A 209 -12.97 12.57 -0.82
C TYR A 209 -11.67 13.37 -0.57
N LEU A 210 -11.36 14.34 -1.45
CA LEU A 210 -10.17 15.18 -1.32
C LEU A 210 -10.18 16.01 -0.03
N LYS A 211 -11.34 16.50 0.42
CA LYS A 211 -11.46 17.23 1.70
C LYS A 211 -11.13 16.36 2.90
N HIS A 212 -11.65 15.13 2.96
CA HIS A 212 -11.34 14.20 4.05
C HIS A 212 -9.86 13.80 4.04
N LEU A 213 -9.30 13.53 2.87
CA LEU A 213 -7.90 13.21 2.71
C LEU A 213 -6.99 14.38 3.14
N ALA A 214 -7.28 15.58 2.69
CA ALA A 214 -6.55 16.80 3.06
C ALA A 214 -6.61 17.07 4.57
N PHE A 215 -7.77 16.87 5.20
CA PHE A 215 -7.93 17.01 6.65
C PHE A 215 -6.99 16.04 7.41
N ALA A 216 -6.94 14.79 6.98
CA ALA A 216 -6.06 13.78 7.56
C ALA A 216 -4.57 14.13 7.36
N MET A 217 -4.20 14.51 6.13
CA MET A 217 -2.84 14.90 5.77
C MET A 217 -2.36 16.09 6.61
N ARG A 218 -3.17 17.13 6.73
CA ARG A 218 -2.87 18.30 7.55
C ARG A 218 -2.62 17.91 9.02
N ASN A 219 -3.49 17.10 9.60
CA ASN A 219 -3.37 16.71 11.00
C ASN A 219 -2.09 15.89 11.27
N LEU A 220 -1.72 14.99 10.38
CA LEU A 220 -0.48 14.23 10.50
C LEU A 220 0.76 15.08 10.24
N ASN A 221 0.70 15.99 9.28
CA ASN A 221 1.80 16.90 9.01
C ASN A 221 2.11 17.82 10.20
N MET A 222 1.07 18.22 10.97
CA MET A 222 1.25 18.97 12.24
C MET A 222 2.03 18.19 13.31
N ILE A 223 2.03 16.87 13.25
CA ILE A 223 2.68 16.03 14.27
C ILE A 223 4.08 15.61 13.80
N ILE A 224 4.24 15.32 12.50
CA ILE A 224 5.47 14.71 11.95
C ILE A 224 6.33 15.73 11.20
N ASP A 225 5.74 16.85 10.72
CA ASP A 225 6.45 17.94 10.01
C ASP A 225 7.39 17.41 8.90
N SER A 226 6.80 16.71 7.93
CA SER A 226 7.56 16.06 6.86
C SER A 226 6.79 16.06 5.53
N PRO A 227 7.45 15.82 4.38
CA PRO A 227 6.78 15.57 3.11
C PRO A 227 5.73 14.48 3.21
N ILE A 228 4.72 14.57 2.34
CA ILE A 228 3.63 13.60 2.22
C ILE A 228 3.79 12.89 0.87
N ILE A 229 3.73 11.56 0.87
CA ILE A 229 3.76 10.73 -0.32
C ILE A 229 2.40 10.05 -0.48
N ILE A 230 1.74 10.29 -1.60
CA ILE A 230 0.52 9.59 -2.00
C ILE A 230 0.93 8.43 -2.90
N SER A 231 0.62 7.21 -2.49
CA SER A 231 1.02 5.99 -3.20
C SER A 231 -0.16 5.02 -3.35
N GLY A 232 0.05 3.92 -4.06
CA GLY A 232 -0.92 2.83 -4.21
C GLY A 232 -1.89 2.98 -5.37
N TYR A 233 -2.97 2.22 -5.33
CA TYR A 233 -3.89 1.98 -6.44
C TYR A 233 -4.50 3.25 -7.06
N LEU A 234 -4.84 4.25 -6.23
CA LEU A 234 -5.45 5.49 -6.71
C LEU A 234 -4.42 6.54 -7.18
N ALA A 235 -3.15 6.41 -6.79
CA ALA A 235 -2.13 7.40 -7.12
C ALA A 235 -2.03 7.73 -8.64
N PRO A 236 -2.05 6.73 -9.56
CA PRO A 236 -1.98 7.00 -11.00
C PRO A 236 -3.21 7.72 -11.59
N TYR A 237 -4.32 7.80 -10.86
CA TYR A 237 -5.51 8.51 -11.32
C TYR A 237 -5.51 10.00 -10.96
N LEU A 238 -4.61 10.41 -10.06
CA LEU A 238 -4.49 11.81 -9.66
C LEU A 238 -3.88 12.63 -10.81
N VAL A 239 -4.51 13.75 -11.09
CA VAL A 239 -4.04 14.74 -12.07
C VAL A 239 -3.53 15.99 -11.34
N PRO A 240 -2.74 16.87 -12.00
CA PRO A 240 -2.21 18.07 -11.35
C PRO A 240 -3.28 18.95 -10.68
N GLU A 241 -4.49 18.99 -11.22
CA GLU A 241 -5.62 19.73 -10.65
C GLU A 241 -6.05 19.19 -9.29
N ASP A 242 -6.03 17.85 -9.13
CA ASP A 242 -6.34 17.21 -7.85
C ASP A 242 -5.26 17.51 -6.79
N LEU A 243 -3.99 17.49 -7.18
CA LEU A 243 -2.86 17.79 -6.29
C LEU A 243 -2.89 19.26 -5.87
N ASN A 244 -3.21 20.18 -6.79
CA ASN A 244 -3.38 21.59 -6.48
C ASN A 244 -4.55 21.82 -5.52
N MET A 245 -5.66 21.10 -5.71
CA MET A 245 -6.81 21.16 -4.80
C MET A 245 -6.45 20.60 -3.42
N LEU A 246 -5.76 19.44 -3.35
CA LEU A 246 -5.28 18.87 -2.08
C LEU A 246 -4.37 19.85 -1.35
N LEU A 247 -3.39 20.42 -2.05
CA LEU A 247 -2.46 21.38 -1.47
C LEU A 247 -3.18 22.62 -0.94
N HIS A 248 -4.15 23.14 -1.69
CA HIS A 248 -5.00 24.24 -1.24
C HIS A 248 -5.76 23.88 0.04
N LEU A 249 -6.42 22.70 0.08
CA LEU A 249 -7.20 22.24 1.22
C LEU A 249 -6.34 21.93 2.44
N ILE A 250 -5.12 21.39 2.28
CA ILE A 250 -4.16 21.15 3.36
C ILE A 250 -3.75 22.47 4.00
N ASN A 251 -3.50 23.48 3.16
CA ASN A 251 -3.02 24.79 3.60
C ASN A 251 -4.15 25.72 4.11
N GLU A 252 -5.40 25.39 3.85
CA GLU A 252 -6.54 26.16 4.35
C GLU A 252 -6.58 26.11 5.89
N ASN A 253 -6.45 27.29 6.51
CA ASN A 253 -6.37 27.42 7.98
C ASN A 253 -5.21 26.63 8.63
N ASN A 254 -4.13 26.40 7.90
CA ASN A 254 -2.91 25.73 8.38
C ASN A 254 -1.87 26.81 8.75
N PRO A 255 -1.33 26.82 9.98
CA PRO A 255 -0.28 27.76 10.38
C PRO A 255 1.06 27.49 9.67
N PHE A 256 1.27 26.27 9.17
CA PHE A 256 2.48 25.85 8.47
C PHE A 256 2.12 25.42 7.05
N THR A 257 2.67 26.12 6.05
CA THR A 257 2.34 25.88 4.65
C THR A 257 3.14 24.71 4.09
N LEU A 258 2.43 23.67 3.63
CA LEU A 258 3.02 22.63 2.80
C LEU A 258 3.23 23.16 1.37
N THR A 259 4.39 22.93 0.79
CA THR A 259 4.73 23.34 -0.58
C THR A 259 4.49 22.21 -1.59
N ALA A 260 4.44 22.53 -2.88
CA ALA A 260 4.11 21.54 -3.91
C ALA A 260 5.19 20.43 -4.03
N ASP A 261 6.44 20.74 -3.77
CA ASP A 261 7.56 19.80 -3.73
C ASP A 261 7.56 18.86 -2.52
N GLN A 262 6.74 19.18 -1.51
CA GLN A 262 6.51 18.34 -0.32
C GLN A 262 5.30 17.40 -0.44
N LEU A 263 4.53 17.47 -1.55
CA LEU A 263 3.42 16.58 -1.85
C LEU A 263 3.79 15.71 -3.04
N LEU A 264 4.28 14.50 -2.77
CA LEU A 264 4.82 13.58 -3.77
C LEU A 264 3.78 12.52 -4.16
N VAL A 265 3.92 11.94 -5.36
CA VAL A 265 3.01 10.89 -5.85
C VAL A 265 3.82 9.72 -6.39
N GLY A 266 3.56 8.53 -5.84
CA GLY A 266 4.15 7.28 -6.30
C GLY A 266 3.59 6.82 -7.66
N THR A 267 4.39 6.10 -8.42
CA THR A 267 4.11 5.78 -9.83
C THR A 267 3.67 4.33 -10.09
N HIS A 268 3.83 3.42 -9.13
CA HIS A 268 3.67 1.97 -9.35
C HIS A 268 2.25 1.45 -9.10
N GLY A 269 1.32 2.32 -8.68
CA GLY A 269 -0.10 2.00 -8.54
C GLY A 269 -0.35 0.80 -7.62
N GLN A 270 -1.17 -0.13 -8.09
CA GLN A 270 -1.55 -1.33 -7.31
C GLN A 270 -0.38 -2.29 -7.03
N TYR A 271 0.73 -2.19 -7.74
CA TYR A 271 1.89 -3.06 -7.57
C TYR A 271 2.90 -2.52 -6.55
N THR A 272 2.71 -1.31 -6.05
CA THR A 272 3.62 -0.67 -5.07
C THR A 272 3.99 -1.60 -3.90
N PRO A 273 3.06 -2.29 -3.21
CA PRO A 273 3.43 -3.18 -2.12
C PRO A 273 4.22 -4.41 -2.58
N ALA A 274 3.92 -4.95 -3.77
CA ALA A 274 4.62 -6.12 -4.30
C ALA A 274 6.08 -5.80 -4.66
N ILE A 275 6.31 -4.66 -5.31
CA ILE A 275 7.65 -4.19 -5.67
C ILE A 275 8.43 -3.85 -4.40
N GLY A 276 7.82 -3.11 -3.47
CA GLY A 276 8.47 -2.71 -2.22
C GLY A 276 8.88 -3.91 -1.35
N ALA A 277 8.05 -4.96 -1.31
CA ALA A 277 8.40 -6.19 -0.60
C ALA A 277 9.66 -6.86 -1.14
N ALA A 278 9.89 -6.83 -2.45
CA ALA A 278 11.08 -7.41 -3.08
C ALA A 278 12.38 -6.74 -2.61
N LEU A 279 12.32 -5.47 -2.21
CA LEU A 279 13.48 -4.71 -1.71
C LEU A 279 14.10 -5.36 -0.46
N HIS A 280 13.37 -6.19 0.27
CA HIS A 280 13.92 -6.98 1.38
C HIS A 280 15.14 -7.81 0.94
N TYR A 281 14.99 -8.60 -0.12
CA TYR A 281 16.07 -9.45 -0.63
C TYR A 281 17.15 -8.65 -1.37
N ILE A 282 16.77 -7.58 -2.06
CA ILE A 282 17.70 -6.70 -2.74
C ILE A 282 18.63 -6.03 -1.70
N ASN A 283 18.08 -5.45 -0.64
CA ASN A 283 18.86 -4.84 0.42
C ASN A 283 19.82 -5.83 1.11
N ARG A 284 19.35 -7.04 1.39
CA ARG A 284 20.20 -8.10 1.95
C ARG A 284 21.35 -8.47 1.01
N PHE A 285 21.06 -8.66 -0.28
CA PHE A 285 22.07 -8.98 -1.27
C PHE A 285 23.13 -7.88 -1.41
N VAL A 286 22.70 -6.62 -1.46
CA VAL A 286 23.59 -5.47 -1.66
C VAL A 286 24.45 -5.18 -0.41
N HIS A 287 23.88 -5.29 0.79
CA HIS A 287 24.56 -4.90 2.02
C HIS A 287 25.28 -6.05 2.72
N GLU A 288 24.75 -7.27 2.64
CA GLU A 288 25.31 -8.43 3.35
C GLU A 288 26.25 -9.26 2.45
N GLY A 289 26.21 -9.09 1.13
CA GLY A 289 27.05 -9.80 0.16
C GLY A 289 26.87 -11.33 0.22
N THR A 290 25.84 -11.79 0.89
CA THR A 290 25.54 -13.20 1.07
C THR A 290 24.58 -13.67 0.00
N ALA A 291 25.06 -14.59 -0.85
CA ALA A 291 24.16 -15.54 -1.47
C ALA A 291 23.34 -16.20 -0.34
N LEU A 292 22.03 -16.14 -0.46
CA LEU A 292 21.08 -16.70 0.49
C LEU A 292 21.15 -18.23 0.48
#